data_db1927fb39bd35834b0e6fe078ac5bed
#
_entry.id   db1927fb39bd35834b0e6fe078ac5bed
#
_cell.length_a   1.000
_cell.length_b   1.000
_cell.length_c   1.000
_cell.angle_alpha   90.00
_cell.angle_beta   90.00
_cell.angle_gamma   90.00
#
_symmetry.space_group_name_H-M   'P 1'
#
loop_
_entity.id
_entity.type
_entity.pdbx_description
1 polymer ?
#
loop_
_entity_poly.entity_id
_entity_poly.type
_entity_poly.pdbx_seq_one_letter_code
_entity_poly.pdbx_strand_id
1 'polypeptide(L)'
;MGLRGQKFTGVVLGVLVVEDLVAVVLMVLLSTLAVSQQVEGMEMLKSILKLGAFLIFWSLLGIYLIPSFLKKVKPFLNDETLLIIALGFCLGMVMIATKAGFSSALGAFVMGSLLAETIEAEKIEKLVKPVKDLFAAIFFVSVGMMIQPDLLIEYLIPICILTILVIVGQVFFGSLGILLSGQSLKIALQSGFSLTQVGEFAFIIASLGVSLKVTDDYLYPVIVAVSVVTTFLTPYMIRLAIPTYQLIENHLPSSVKLMLNRYSSGSNTVKHKSTWNKLLKSMLLDVILYTVLTIFSIILFFTYINPIIRENISGIKGALLSLSIILA
;
A
#
# COMPACT_ATOMS: atom_id res chain seq x y z
N MET A 1 11.66 19.06 -6.40
CA MET A 1 12.44 18.47 -7.49
C MET A 1 11.85 18.71 -8.90
N GLY A 2 10.73 19.40 -9.07
CA GLY A 2 10.19 19.74 -10.41
C GLY A 2 9.76 18.55 -11.28
N LEU A 3 9.49 17.40 -10.67
CA LEU A 3 9.16 16.15 -11.39
C LEU A 3 7.67 16.04 -11.77
N ARG A 4 6.84 17.01 -11.34
CA ARG A 4 5.42 17.07 -11.72
C ARG A 4 5.30 17.23 -13.23
N GLY A 5 4.63 16.30 -13.90
CA GLY A 5 4.42 16.31 -15.36
C GLY A 5 5.32 15.36 -16.16
N GLN A 6 6.25 14.64 -15.53
CA GLN A 6 6.97 13.55 -16.19
C GLN A 6 6.09 12.29 -16.27
N LYS A 7 6.25 11.52 -17.36
CA LYS A 7 5.42 10.33 -17.61
C LYS A 7 5.48 9.29 -16.51
N PHE A 8 6.64 9.08 -15.88
CA PHE A 8 6.79 8.12 -14.80
C PHE A 8 6.03 8.51 -13.53
N THR A 9 5.80 9.80 -13.28
CA THR A 9 5.06 10.26 -12.09
C THR A 9 3.63 9.73 -12.05
N GLY A 10 2.95 9.71 -13.21
CA GLY A 10 1.61 9.11 -13.31
C GLY A 10 1.61 7.62 -13.03
N VAL A 11 2.66 6.90 -13.48
CA VAL A 11 2.82 5.47 -13.20
C VAL A 11 3.06 5.24 -11.70
N VAL A 12 3.94 6.01 -11.08
CA VAL A 12 4.22 5.94 -9.62
C VAL A 12 2.94 6.17 -8.82
N LEU A 13 2.17 7.21 -9.14
CA LEU A 13 0.90 7.47 -8.44
C LEU A 13 -0.08 6.31 -8.60
N GLY A 14 -0.16 5.69 -9.79
CA GLY A 14 -1.00 4.51 -9.99
C GLY A 14 -0.55 3.31 -9.15
N VAL A 15 0.76 3.06 -9.06
CA VAL A 15 1.30 1.98 -8.21
C VAL A 15 1.04 2.23 -6.74
N LEU A 16 1.26 3.47 -6.24
CA LEU A 16 0.98 3.84 -4.85
C LEU A 16 -0.48 3.58 -4.46
N VAL A 17 -1.43 3.91 -5.34
CA VAL A 17 -2.85 3.61 -5.08
C VAL A 17 -3.09 2.10 -4.94
N VAL A 18 -2.42 1.27 -5.75
CA VAL A 18 -2.54 -0.19 -5.65
C VAL A 18 -1.88 -0.70 -4.37
N GLU A 19 -0.70 -0.18 -4.01
CA GLU A 19 -0.03 -0.52 -2.74
C GLU A 19 -0.90 -0.20 -1.53
N ASP A 20 -1.57 0.96 -1.52
CA ASP A 20 -2.49 1.35 -0.47
C ASP A 20 -3.70 0.40 -0.37
N LEU A 21 -4.26 -0.02 -1.50
CA LEU A 21 -5.34 -1.01 -1.52
C LEU A 21 -4.88 -2.37 -0.96
N VAL A 22 -3.69 -2.83 -1.35
CA VAL A 22 -3.10 -4.07 -0.82
C VAL A 22 -2.84 -3.96 0.69
N ALA A 23 -2.34 -2.81 1.16
CA ALA A 23 -2.11 -2.57 2.58
C ALA A 23 -3.42 -2.65 3.39
N VAL A 24 -4.52 -2.10 2.87
CA VAL A 24 -5.85 -2.23 3.50
C VAL A 24 -6.29 -3.69 3.59
N VAL A 25 -6.11 -4.46 2.51
CA VAL A 25 -6.42 -5.91 2.51
C VAL A 25 -5.57 -6.66 3.54
N LEU A 26 -4.28 -6.35 3.63
CA LEU A 26 -3.38 -6.94 4.63
C LEU A 26 -3.79 -6.60 6.06
N MET A 27 -4.19 -5.35 6.34
CA MET A 27 -4.71 -4.96 7.67
C MET A 27 -5.95 -5.77 8.06
N VAL A 28 -6.82 -6.02 7.12
CA VAL A 28 -8.02 -6.83 7.36
C VAL A 28 -7.66 -8.29 7.61
N LEU A 29 -6.76 -8.86 6.78
CA LEU A 29 -6.28 -10.23 6.97
C LEU A 29 -5.60 -10.37 8.35
N LEU A 30 -4.76 -9.43 8.74
CA LEU A 30 -4.09 -9.43 10.04
C LEU A 30 -5.09 -9.38 11.19
N SER A 31 -6.09 -8.49 11.11
CA SER A 31 -7.16 -8.38 12.12
C SER A 31 -7.96 -9.68 12.22
N THR A 32 -8.20 -10.34 11.10
CA THR A 32 -8.93 -11.62 11.03
C THR A 32 -8.13 -12.76 11.64
N LEU A 33 -6.84 -12.87 11.31
CA LEU A 33 -5.95 -13.90 11.86
C LEU A 33 -5.77 -13.77 13.37
N ALA A 34 -5.75 -12.54 13.90
CA ALA A 34 -5.62 -12.29 15.33
C ALA A 34 -6.85 -12.68 16.14
N VAL A 35 -8.04 -12.56 15.55
CA VAL A 35 -9.31 -12.95 16.21
C VAL A 35 -9.48 -14.45 16.21
N SER A 36 -9.02 -15.15 15.16
CA SER A 36 -9.04 -16.60 15.06
C SER A 36 -7.75 -17.18 15.63
N GLN A 37 -7.66 -17.39 16.92
CA GLN A 37 -6.49 -18.04 17.57
C GLN A 37 -6.28 -19.52 17.10
N GLN A 38 -7.19 -20.04 16.29
CA GLN A 38 -7.07 -21.35 15.63
C GLN A 38 -7.21 -21.15 14.12
N VAL A 39 -6.19 -21.57 13.37
CA VAL A 39 -6.16 -21.53 11.91
C VAL A 39 -7.04 -22.67 11.36
N GLU A 40 -8.33 -22.63 11.66
CA GLU A 40 -9.29 -23.48 10.96
C GLU A 40 -9.74 -22.75 9.69
N GLY A 41 -9.49 -23.36 8.54
CA GLY A 41 -9.78 -22.77 7.22
C GLY A 41 -11.23 -22.28 7.06
N MET A 42 -12.17 -22.87 7.82
CA MET A 42 -13.57 -22.46 7.84
C MET A 42 -13.79 -21.11 8.54
N GLU A 43 -13.04 -20.80 9.61
CA GLU A 43 -13.15 -19.51 10.29
C GLU A 43 -12.53 -18.37 9.49
N MET A 44 -11.42 -18.65 8.81
CA MET A 44 -10.82 -17.72 7.85
C MET A 44 -11.79 -17.41 6.70
N LEU A 45 -12.46 -18.43 6.14
CA LEU A 45 -13.47 -18.23 5.10
C LEU A 45 -14.65 -17.37 5.59
N LYS A 46 -15.18 -17.65 6.79
CA LYS A 46 -16.25 -16.84 7.41
C LYS A 46 -15.84 -15.38 7.57
N SER A 47 -14.60 -15.12 7.97
CA SER A 47 -14.08 -13.77 8.18
C SER A 47 -13.89 -13.02 6.85
N ILE A 48 -13.40 -13.70 5.81
CA ILE A 48 -13.33 -13.13 4.45
C ILE A 48 -14.73 -12.82 3.92
N LEU A 49 -15.69 -13.73 4.11
CA LEU A 49 -17.09 -13.49 3.73
C LEU A 49 -17.71 -12.33 4.50
N LYS A 50 -17.46 -12.24 5.81
CA LYS A 50 -17.91 -11.12 6.65
C LYS A 50 -17.34 -9.79 6.16
N LEU A 51 -16.05 -9.75 5.82
CA LEU A 51 -15.43 -8.58 5.23
C LEU A 51 -16.05 -8.24 3.88
N GLY A 52 -16.15 -9.21 2.97
CA GLY A 52 -16.76 -9.00 1.66
C GLY A 52 -18.20 -8.46 1.78
N ALA A 53 -18.99 -9.06 2.68
CA ALA A 53 -20.35 -8.58 2.96
C ALA A 53 -20.36 -7.15 3.52
N PHE A 54 -19.44 -6.82 4.44
CA PHE A 54 -19.28 -5.47 4.97
C PHE A 54 -18.95 -4.46 3.87
N LEU A 55 -17.94 -4.76 3.04
CA LEU A 55 -17.52 -3.87 1.96
C LEU A 55 -18.62 -3.69 0.91
N ILE A 56 -19.28 -4.78 0.49
CA ILE A 56 -20.37 -4.72 -0.50
C ILE A 56 -21.56 -3.93 0.07
N PHE A 57 -21.99 -4.22 1.30
CA PHE A 57 -23.09 -3.54 1.95
C PHE A 57 -22.86 -2.03 2.03
N TRP A 58 -21.68 -1.62 2.53
CA TRP A 58 -21.36 -0.20 2.69
C TRP A 58 -21.08 0.50 1.38
N SER A 59 -20.50 -0.18 0.39
CA SER A 59 -20.34 0.38 -0.95
C SER A 59 -21.70 0.64 -1.61
N LEU A 60 -22.62 -0.33 -1.57
CA LEU A 60 -23.95 -0.15 -2.11
C LEU A 60 -24.72 0.95 -1.38
N LEU A 61 -24.70 0.93 -0.04
CA LEU A 61 -25.39 1.95 0.76
C LEU A 61 -24.79 3.34 0.52
N GLY A 62 -23.47 3.43 0.48
CA GLY A 62 -22.73 4.68 0.31
C GLY A 62 -22.95 5.33 -1.04
N ILE A 63 -22.96 4.56 -2.13
CA ILE A 63 -23.18 5.05 -3.49
C ILE A 63 -24.57 5.71 -3.63
N TYR A 64 -25.57 5.22 -2.91
CA TYR A 64 -26.94 5.77 -2.98
C TYR A 64 -27.22 6.79 -1.88
N LEU A 65 -26.83 6.49 -0.62
CA LEU A 65 -27.19 7.29 0.55
C LEU A 65 -26.43 8.61 0.59
N ILE A 66 -25.08 8.56 0.39
CA ILE A 66 -24.23 9.74 0.55
C ILE A 66 -24.55 10.83 -0.49
N PRO A 67 -24.63 10.53 -1.81
CA PRO A 67 -24.99 11.55 -2.79
C PRO A 67 -26.41 12.10 -2.59
N SER A 68 -27.35 11.24 -2.19
CA SER A 68 -28.74 11.67 -1.90
C SER A 68 -28.81 12.60 -0.69
N PHE A 69 -28.04 12.29 0.36
CA PHE A 69 -27.92 13.14 1.54
C PHE A 69 -27.27 14.48 1.20
N LEU A 70 -26.14 14.48 0.49
CA LEU A 70 -25.43 15.70 0.10
C LEU A 70 -26.30 16.60 -0.80
N LYS A 71 -27.07 16.01 -1.72
CA LYS A 71 -28.03 16.77 -2.54
C LYS A 71 -29.11 17.45 -1.69
N LYS A 72 -29.64 16.75 -0.69
CA LYS A 72 -30.72 17.28 0.19
C LYS A 72 -30.19 18.42 1.08
N VAL A 73 -28.95 18.33 1.55
CA VAL A 73 -28.31 19.31 2.43
C VAL A 73 -27.63 20.43 1.65
N LYS A 74 -27.52 20.31 0.32
CA LYS A 74 -26.84 21.27 -0.56
C LYS A 74 -27.15 22.74 -0.31
N PRO A 75 -28.41 23.17 -0.01
CA PRO A 75 -28.70 24.57 0.29
C PRO A 75 -28.02 25.11 1.56
N PHE A 76 -27.62 24.21 2.48
CA PHE A 76 -26.96 24.54 3.75
C PHE A 76 -25.46 24.28 3.74
N LEU A 77 -24.91 23.78 2.61
CA LEU A 77 -23.49 23.43 2.48
C LEU A 77 -22.67 24.69 2.24
N ASN A 78 -22.07 25.19 3.32
CA ASN A 78 -20.87 26.04 3.25
C ASN A 78 -19.61 25.19 3.44
N ASP A 79 -18.43 25.76 3.36
CA ASP A 79 -17.17 25.06 3.47
C ASP A 79 -17.01 24.38 4.85
N GLU A 80 -17.40 25.09 5.92
CA GLU A 80 -17.31 24.58 7.29
C GLU A 80 -18.26 23.40 7.51
N THR A 81 -19.52 23.54 7.06
CA THR A 81 -20.54 22.48 7.19
C THR A 81 -20.13 21.25 6.38
N LEU A 82 -19.59 21.42 5.18
CA LEU A 82 -19.15 20.33 4.34
C LEU A 82 -17.97 19.57 4.97
N LEU A 83 -17.00 20.30 5.58
CA LEU A 83 -15.90 19.71 6.32
C LEU A 83 -16.41 18.88 7.52
N ILE A 84 -17.30 19.44 8.31
CA ILE A 84 -17.87 18.76 9.49
C ILE A 84 -18.64 17.49 9.06
N ILE A 85 -19.42 17.57 8.00
CA ILE A 85 -20.17 16.41 7.48
C ILE A 85 -19.20 15.32 6.99
N ALA A 86 -18.14 15.69 6.23
CA ALA A 86 -17.16 14.74 5.73
C ALA A 86 -16.42 14.03 6.88
N LEU A 87 -15.97 14.77 7.89
CA LEU A 87 -15.34 14.22 9.09
C LEU A 87 -16.32 13.38 9.91
N GLY A 88 -17.57 13.83 10.05
CA GLY A 88 -18.63 13.10 10.75
C GLY A 88 -18.93 11.76 10.10
N PHE A 89 -19.03 11.70 8.77
CA PHE A 89 -19.18 10.44 8.04
C PHE A 89 -17.96 9.53 8.22
N CYS A 90 -16.75 10.09 8.13
CA CYS A 90 -15.52 9.33 8.33
C CYS A 90 -15.48 8.69 9.73
N LEU A 91 -15.66 9.48 10.78
CA LEU A 91 -15.66 9.00 12.17
C LEU A 91 -16.83 8.05 12.45
N GLY A 92 -18.01 8.31 11.89
CA GLY A 92 -19.16 7.41 11.98
C GLY A 92 -18.86 6.03 11.39
N MET A 93 -18.23 5.98 10.21
CA MET A 93 -17.82 4.72 9.59
C MET A 93 -16.72 4.01 10.38
N VAL A 94 -15.77 4.75 10.94
CA VAL A 94 -14.75 4.20 11.84
C VAL A 94 -15.41 3.51 13.04
N MET A 95 -16.40 4.14 13.68
CA MET A 95 -17.15 3.54 14.78
C MET A 95 -17.91 2.29 14.37
N ILE A 96 -18.50 2.28 13.17
CA ILE A 96 -19.24 1.11 12.67
C ILE A 96 -18.27 -0.03 12.35
N ALA A 97 -17.17 0.26 11.67
CA ALA A 97 -16.13 -0.72 11.34
C ALA A 97 -15.56 -1.38 12.60
N THR A 98 -15.19 -0.58 13.61
CA THR A 98 -14.64 -1.08 14.87
C THR A 98 -15.65 -1.93 15.65
N LYS A 99 -16.92 -1.55 15.69
CA LYS A 99 -17.99 -2.38 16.28
C LYS A 99 -18.22 -3.68 15.51
N ALA A 100 -17.99 -3.69 14.21
CA ALA A 100 -18.05 -4.90 13.38
C ALA A 100 -16.79 -5.79 13.54
N GLY A 101 -15.79 -5.38 14.32
CA GLY A 101 -14.54 -6.11 14.57
C GLY A 101 -13.47 -5.86 13.50
N PHE A 102 -13.59 -4.78 12.72
CA PHE A 102 -12.58 -4.35 11.76
C PHE A 102 -11.72 -3.20 12.30
N SER A 103 -10.61 -2.90 11.60
CA SER A 103 -9.74 -1.79 11.99
C SER A 103 -10.40 -0.43 11.74
N SER A 104 -10.04 0.57 12.57
CA SER A 104 -10.46 1.96 12.37
C SER A 104 -10.00 2.52 11.02
N ALA A 105 -8.79 2.13 10.58
CA ALA A 105 -8.25 2.53 9.29
C ALA A 105 -9.10 2.04 8.12
N LEU A 106 -9.61 0.79 8.16
CA LEU A 106 -10.55 0.29 7.15
C LEU A 106 -11.82 1.13 7.09
N GLY A 107 -12.40 1.48 8.24
CA GLY A 107 -13.59 2.32 8.28
C GLY A 107 -13.35 3.69 7.64
N ALA A 108 -12.25 4.35 7.98
CA ALA A 108 -11.86 5.63 7.40
C ALA A 108 -11.64 5.53 5.88
N PHE A 109 -10.95 4.47 5.43
CA PHE A 109 -10.68 4.24 4.01
C PHE A 109 -11.98 4.02 3.21
N VAL A 110 -12.89 3.17 3.70
CA VAL A 110 -14.18 2.91 3.03
C VAL A 110 -14.97 4.20 2.88
N MET A 111 -15.06 5.02 3.94
CA MET A 111 -15.79 6.29 3.85
C MET A 111 -15.08 7.28 2.93
N GLY A 112 -13.76 7.37 2.98
CA GLY A 112 -12.98 8.22 2.09
C GLY A 112 -13.22 7.87 0.61
N SER A 113 -13.21 6.57 0.27
CA SER A 113 -13.51 6.08 -1.08
C SER A 113 -14.94 6.44 -1.52
N LEU A 114 -15.92 6.32 -0.65
CA LEU A 114 -17.30 6.68 -0.95
C LEU A 114 -17.48 8.19 -1.17
N LEU A 115 -16.81 9.02 -0.39
CA LEU A 115 -16.81 10.47 -0.55
C LEU A 115 -16.10 10.90 -1.83
N ALA A 116 -15.06 10.19 -2.24
CA ALA A 116 -14.32 10.44 -3.48
C ALA A 116 -15.17 10.23 -4.75
N GLU A 117 -16.22 9.43 -4.68
CA GLU A 117 -17.17 9.20 -5.80
C GLU A 117 -18.29 10.26 -5.84
N THR A 118 -18.33 11.21 -4.91
CA THR A 118 -19.36 12.23 -4.86
C THR A 118 -19.06 13.44 -5.74
N ILE A 119 -20.09 14.22 -6.10
CA ILE A 119 -19.93 15.46 -6.89
C ILE A 119 -19.11 16.50 -6.14
N GLU A 120 -19.11 16.48 -4.82
CA GLU A 120 -18.38 17.42 -3.95
C GLU A 120 -16.95 16.91 -3.59
N ALA A 121 -16.50 15.81 -4.19
CA ALA A 121 -15.21 15.15 -3.86
C ALA A 121 -14.02 16.11 -3.87
N GLU A 122 -13.85 16.88 -4.94
CA GLU A 122 -12.73 17.82 -5.09
C GLU A 122 -12.77 18.92 -4.01
N LYS A 123 -13.97 19.37 -3.63
CA LYS A 123 -14.16 20.37 -2.58
C LYS A 123 -13.87 19.77 -1.20
N ILE A 124 -14.35 18.55 -0.93
CA ILE A 124 -14.08 17.80 0.30
C ILE A 124 -12.58 17.59 0.45
N GLU A 125 -11.88 17.14 -0.61
CA GLU A 125 -10.43 16.94 -0.59
C GLU A 125 -9.68 18.20 -0.18
N LYS A 126 -10.01 19.36 -0.78
CA LYS A 126 -9.38 20.64 -0.45
C LYS A 126 -9.60 21.06 1.00
N LEU A 127 -10.79 20.81 1.54
CA LEU A 127 -11.15 21.16 2.92
C LEU A 127 -10.54 20.23 3.95
N VAL A 128 -10.49 18.93 3.66
CA VAL A 128 -9.93 17.90 4.56
C VAL A 128 -8.41 17.94 4.57
N LYS A 129 -7.77 18.38 3.48
CA LYS A 129 -6.31 18.40 3.36
C LYS A 129 -5.57 19.06 4.51
N PRO A 130 -5.91 20.29 4.97
CA PRO A 130 -5.24 20.92 6.12
C PRO A 130 -5.39 20.09 7.41
N VAL A 131 -6.55 19.47 7.60
CA VAL A 131 -6.81 18.61 8.77
C VAL A 131 -5.94 17.35 8.70
N LYS A 132 -5.89 16.70 7.52
CA LYS A 132 -4.98 15.57 7.26
C LYS A 132 -3.53 15.95 7.55
N ASP A 133 -3.05 17.07 7.01
CA ASP A 133 -1.66 17.51 7.15
C ASP A 133 -1.32 17.78 8.64
N LEU A 134 -2.25 18.36 9.41
CA LEU A 134 -2.08 18.58 10.85
C LEU A 134 -1.98 17.24 11.61
N PHE A 135 -2.94 16.33 11.39
CA PHE A 135 -2.94 15.04 12.08
C PHE A 135 -1.76 14.16 11.65
N ALA A 136 -1.33 14.22 10.39
CA ALA A 136 -0.12 13.54 9.94
C ALA A 136 1.12 14.07 10.67
N ALA A 137 1.26 15.38 10.84
CA ALA A 137 2.37 15.95 11.61
C ALA A 137 2.35 15.48 13.07
N ILE A 138 1.19 15.50 13.73
CA ILE A 138 1.02 15.00 15.12
C ILE A 138 1.38 13.50 15.19
N PHE A 139 0.93 12.71 14.21
CA PHE A 139 1.22 11.28 14.12
C PHE A 139 2.73 11.04 14.04
N PHE A 140 3.44 11.71 13.10
CA PHE A 140 4.88 11.53 12.94
C PHE A 140 5.68 11.99 14.18
N VAL A 141 5.25 13.06 14.83
CA VAL A 141 5.88 13.49 16.10
C VAL A 141 5.65 12.43 17.19
N SER A 142 4.43 11.92 17.32
CA SER A 142 4.10 10.89 18.32
C SER A 142 4.90 9.59 18.05
N VAL A 143 4.98 9.16 16.79
CA VAL A 143 5.78 8.01 16.38
C VAL A 143 7.27 8.24 16.66
N GLY A 144 7.77 9.44 16.35
CA GLY A 144 9.15 9.80 16.63
C GLY A 144 9.49 9.77 18.14
N MET A 145 8.56 10.18 19.00
CA MET A 145 8.73 10.11 20.45
C MET A 145 8.69 8.68 21.02
N MET A 146 8.09 7.74 20.32
CA MET A 146 8.09 6.32 20.71
C MET A 146 9.42 5.62 20.39
N ILE A 147 10.27 6.22 19.57
CA ILE A 147 11.57 5.66 19.24
C ILE A 147 12.50 5.80 20.45
N GLN A 148 12.93 4.67 20.98
CA GLN A 148 13.95 4.61 22.03
C GLN A 148 15.32 4.49 21.34
N PRO A 149 16.25 5.46 21.55
CA PRO A 149 17.58 5.44 20.92
C PRO A 149 18.37 4.16 21.22
N ASP A 150 18.22 3.63 22.43
CA ASP A 150 18.89 2.40 22.85
C ASP A 150 18.47 1.19 22.02
N LEU A 151 17.17 1.07 21.68
CA LEU A 151 16.65 0.03 20.81
C LEU A 151 17.18 0.18 19.38
N LEU A 152 17.39 1.41 18.89
CA LEU A 152 17.96 1.61 17.56
C LEU A 152 19.39 1.09 17.47
N ILE A 153 20.17 1.24 18.54
CA ILE A 153 21.55 0.72 18.60
C ILE A 153 21.52 -0.81 18.70
N GLU A 154 20.68 -1.37 19.52
CA GLU A 154 20.51 -2.81 19.71
C GLU A 154 20.07 -3.49 18.41
N TYR A 155 19.11 -2.91 17.68
CA TYR A 155 18.57 -3.45 16.43
C TYR A 155 19.18 -2.83 15.16
N LEU A 156 20.37 -2.21 15.25
CA LEU A 156 21.03 -1.55 14.12
C LEU A 156 21.24 -2.50 12.93
N ILE A 157 21.70 -3.73 13.19
CA ILE A 157 21.92 -4.74 12.14
C ILE A 157 20.60 -5.11 11.43
N PRO A 158 19.52 -5.49 12.14
CA PRO A 158 18.19 -5.67 11.54
C PRO A 158 17.72 -4.48 10.70
N ILE A 159 17.84 -3.27 11.22
CA ILE A 159 17.42 -2.05 10.53
C ILE A 159 18.21 -1.87 9.22
N CYS A 160 19.54 -2.04 9.24
CA CYS A 160 20.35 -1.94 8.04
C CYS A 160 19.98 -3.01 7.00
N ILE A 161 19.83 -4.27 7.42
CA ILE A 161 19.48 -5.37 6.51
C ILE A 161 18.10 -5.12 5.89
N LEU A 162 17.09 -4.79 6.68
CA LEU A 162 15.75 -4.51 6.20
C LEU A 162 15.73 -3.29 5.26
N THR A 163 16.46 -2.22 5.59
CA THR A 163 16.57 -1.03 4.73
C THR A 163 17.12 -1.38 3.36
N ILE A 164 18.23 -2.12 3.31
CA ILE A 164 18.87 -2.54 2.05
C ILE A 164 17.89 -3.44 1.27
N LEU A 165 17.26 -4.38 1.93
CA LEU A 165 16.36 -5.33 1.32
C LEU A 165 15.11 -4.66 0.75
N VAL A 166 14.51 -3.71 1.48
CA VAL A 166 13.39 -2.91 1.00
C VAL A 166 13.79 -2.09 -0.23
N ILE A 167 14.92 -1.37 -0.17
CA ILE A 167 15.38 -0.55 -1.31
C ILE A 167 15.64 -1.43 -2.54
N VAL A 168 16.41 -2.51 -2.38
CA VAL A 168 16.75 -3.41 -3.49
C VAL A 168 15.50 -4.12 -4.02
N GLY A 169 14.64 -4.60 -3.13
CA GLY A 169 13.38 -5.26 -3.48
C GLY A 169 12.46 -4.32 -4.26
N GLN A 170 12.21 -3.11 -3.76
CA GLN A 170 11.36 -2.12 -4.43
C GLN A 170 11.93 -1.70 -5.79
N VAL A 171 13.23 -1.45 -5.89
CA VAL A 171 13.87 -1.13 -7.17
C VAL A 171 13.71 -2.29 -8.15
N PHE A 172 14.00 -3.51 -7.72
CA PHE A 172 13.96 -4.68 -8.61
C PHE A 172 12.53 -5.07 -8.98
N PHE A 173 11.69 -5.39 -8.00
CA PHE A 173 10.33 -5.86 -8.25
C PHE A 173 9.41 -4.76 -8.76
N GLY A 174 9.55 -3.53 -8.27
CA GLY A 174 8.79 -2.37 -8.75
C GLY A 174 9.13 -2.07 -10.21
N SER A 175 10.44 -2.04 -10.58
CA SER A 175 10.83 -1.84 -11.97
C SER A 175 10.38 -2.99 -12.86
N LEU A 176 10.51 -4.24 -12.39
CA LEU A 176 10.09 -5.43 -13.14
C LEU A 176 8.58 -5.42 -13.39
N GLY A 177 7.76 -5.17 -12.37
CA GLY A 177 6.31 -5.10 -12.51
C GLY A 177 5.86 -4.02 -13.50
N ILE A 178 6.46 -2.84 -13.42
CA ILE A 178 6.17 -1.73 -14.34
C ILE A 178 6.65 -2.04 -15.76
N LEU A 179 7.78 -2.71 -15.92
CA LEU A 179 8.26 -3.17 -17.22
C LEU A 179 7.31 -4.22 -17.83
N LEU A 180 6.84 -5.18 -17.03
CA LEU A 180 5.86 -6.18 -17.46
C LEU A 180 4.50 -5.58 -17.81
N SER A 181 4.14 -4.43 -17.25
CA SER A 181 2.94 -3.69 -17.64
C SER A 181 3.05 -2.97 -18.99
N GLY A 182 4.15 -3.15 -19.72
CA GLY A 182 4.36 -2.57 -21.05
C GLY A 182 4.96 -1.16 -21.05
N GLN A 183 5.48 -0.68 -19.93
CA GLN A 183 6.18 0.60 -19.88
C GLN A 183 7.62 0.45 -20.39
N SER A 184 8.22 1.57 -20.86
CA SER A 184 9.61 1.55 -21.28
C SER A 184 10.57 1.31 -20.11
N LEU A 185 11.73 0.70 -20.38
CA LEU A 185 12.75 0.43 -19.35
C LEU A 185 13.13 1.69 -18.55
N LYS A 186 13.20 2.84 -19.20
CA LYS A 186 13.47 4.13 -18.54
C LYS A 186 12.38 4.49 -17.53
N ILE A 187 11.10 4.40 -17.92
CA ILE A 187 9.97 4.68 -17.03
C ILE A 187 9.93 3.66 -15.89
N ALA A 188 10.14 2.38 -16.19
CA ALA A 188 10.14 1.31 -15.20
C ALA A 188 11.21 1.54 -14.12
N LEU A 189 12.45 1.82 -14.50
CA LEU A 189 13.52 2.12 -13.54
C LEU A 189 13.25 3.42 -12.76
N GLN A 190 12.86 4.51 -13.43
CA GLN A 190 12.55 5.75 -12.73
C GLN A 190 11.43 5.57 -11.70
N SER A 191 10.42 4.79 -12.02
CA SER A 191 9.32 4.50 -11.10
C SER A 191 9.77 3.60 -9.95
N GLY A 192 10.47 2.49 -10.20
CA GLY A 192 10.97 1.59 -9.16
C GLY A 192 11.91 2.28 -8.17
N PHE A 193 12.81 3.14 -8.66
CA PHE A 193 13.65 3.96 -7.78
C PHE A 193 12.88 5.03 -7.00
N SER A 194 11.71 5.44 -7.49
CA SER A 194 10.86 6.42 -6.79
C SER A 194 9.98 5.78 -5.70
N LEU A 195 9.78 4.46 -5.75
CA LEU A 195 8.96 3.69 -4.80
C LEU A 195 9.76 3.14 -3.60
N THR A 196 11.03 3.52 -3.44
CA THR A 196 11.95 2.94 -2.44
C THR A 196 11.65 3.30 -0.99
N GLN A 197 10.74 4.21 -0.72
CA GLN A 197 10.34 4.56 0.64
C GLN A 197 9.29 3.59 1.20
N VAL A 198 9.39 3.30 2.48
CA VAL A 198 8.34 2.59 3.22
C VAL A 198 7.19 3.57 3.50
N GLY A 199 5.99 3.23 3.05
CA GLY A 199 4.79 4.05 3.20
C GLY A 199 4.21 4.07 4.62
N GLU A 200 3.28 4.99 4.86
CA GLU A 200 2.62 5.16 6.17
C GLU A 200 1.79 3.94 6.60
N PHE A 201 1.27 3.16 5.67
CA PHE A 201 0.53 1.93 5.98
C PHE A 201 1.39 0.86 6.68
N ALA A 202 2.70 0.84 6.45
CA ALA A 202 3.60 -0.07 7.15
C ALA A 202 3.58 0.17 8.68
N PHE A 203 3.51 1.43 9.11
CA PHE A 203 3.38 1.75 10.55
C PHE A 203 2.04 1.30 11.11
N ILE A 204 0.97 1.50 10.36
CA ILE A 204 -0.39 1.11 10.77
C ILE A 204 -0.47 -0.40 10.91
N ILE A 205 0.09 -1.15 9.96
CA ILE A 205 0.14 -2.62 9.99
C ILE A 205 1.00 -3.10 11.16
N ALA A 206 2.17 -2.50 11.37
CA ALA A 206 3.05 -2.86 12.48
C ALA A 206 2.40 -2.57 13.85
N SER A 207 1.82 -1.39 14.02
CA SER A 207 1.08 -1.01 15.23
C SER A 207 -0.11 -1.94 15.49
N LEU A 208 -0.85 -2.29 14.45
CA LEU A 208 -1.94 -3.25 14.52
C LEU A 208 -1.42 -4.64 14.94
N GLY A 209 -0.32 -5.11 14.36
CA GLY A 209 0.30 -6.39 14.70
C GLY A 209 0.69 -6.48 16.17
N VAL A 210 1.30 -5.43 16.72
CA VAL A 210 1.64 -5.32 18.15
C VAL A 210 0.37 -5.28 19.00
N SER A 211 -0.61 -4.47 18.65
CA SER A 211 -1.87 -4.33 19.41
C SER A 211 -2.66 -5.64 19.48
N LEU A 212 -2.60 -6.44 18.44
CA LEU A 212 -3.23 -7.77 18.34
C LEU A 212 -2.35 -8.89 18.92
N LYS A 213 -1.14 -8.57 19.42
CA LYS A 213 -0.17 -9.54 19.95
C LYS A 213 0.23 -10.65 18.99
N VAL A 214 0.21 -10.37 17.68
CA VAL A 214 0.67 -11.29 16.62
C VAL A 214 2.11 -11.02 16.22
N THR A 215 2.67 -9.88 16.64
CA THR A 215 4.08 -9.51 16.42
C THR A 215 4.70 -9.05 17.73
N ASP A 216 6.02 -9.17 17.83
CA ASP A 216 6.79 -8.70 18.98
C ASP A 216 6.87 -7.17 19.04
N ASP A 217 7.01 -6.60 20.22
CA ASP A 217 7.01 -5.16 20.47
C ASP A 217 8.17 -4.41 19.77
N TYR A 218 9.29 -5.10 19.52
CA TYR A 218 10.45 -4.49 18.84
C TYR A 218 10.21 -4.22 17.35
N LEU A 219 9.24 -4.89 16.72
CA LEU A 219 9.00 -4.77 15.29
C LEU A 219 8.59 -3.36 14.90
N TYR A 220 7.72 -2.74 15.69
CA TYR A 220 7.22 -1.40 15.42
C TYR A 220 8.35 -0.33 15.38
N PRO A 221 9.22 -0.20 16.41
CA PRO A 221 10.36 0.72 16.36
C PRO A 221 11.31 0.45 15.19
N VAL A 222 11.54 -0.82 14.84
CA VAL A 222 12.40 -1.20 13.70
C VAL A 222 11.80 -0.72 12.38
N ILE A 223 10.51 -0.94 12.14
CA ILE A 223 9.82 -0.49 10.91
C ILE A 223 9.84 1.03 10.82
N VAL A 224 9.62 1.74 11.94
CA VAL A 224 9.71 3.19 11.99
C VAL A 224 11.10 3.67 11.58
N ALA A 225 12.16 3.06 12.13
CA ALA A 225 13.53 3.41 11.79
C ALA A 225 13.84 3.17 10.30
N VAL A 226 13.45 2.01 9.77
CA VAL A 226 13.60 1.68 8.34
C VAL A 226 12.90 2.70 7.45
N SER A 227 11.69 3.10 7.82
CA SER A 227 10.94 4.10 7.06
C SER A 227 11.60 5.47 7.07
N VAL A 228 12.08 5.93 8.21
CA VAL A 228 12.81 7.21 8.30
C VAL A 228 14.05 7.17 7.41
N VAL A 229 14.85 6.10 7.48
CA VAL A 229 16.06 5.93 6.68
C VAL A 229 15.72 5.88 5.18
N THR A 230 14.72 5.08 4.78
CA THR A 230 14.30 4.96 3.37
C THR A 230 13.74 6.27 2.85
N THR A 231 12.96 7.01 3.63
CA THR A 231 12.45 8.35 3.26
C THR A 231 13.60 9.33 3.02
N PHE A 232 14.61 9.32 3.89
CA PHE A 232 15.80 10.15 3.72
C PHE A 232 16.61 9.77 2.47
N LEU A 233 16.70 8.48 2.15
CA LEU A 233 17.45 7.96 1.00
C LEU A 233 16.68 8.14 -0.34
N THR A 234 15.36 8.20 -0.34
CA THR A 234 14.53 8.26 -1.56
C THR A 234 14.94 9.38 -2.53
N PRO A 235 15.23 10.61 -2.15
CA PRO A 235 15.69 11.64 -3.09
C PRO A 235 17.00 11.27 -3.82
N TYR A 236 17.88 10.53 -3.16
CA TYR A 236 19.14 10.05 -3.74
C TYR A 236 18.85 8.89 -4.69
N MET A 237 17.97 7.98 -4.31
CA MET A 237 17.52 6.87 -5.16
C MET A 237 16.90 7.38 -6.46
N ILE A 238 16.01 8.37 -6.41
CA ILE A 238 15.41 8.99 -7.60
C ILE A 238 16.49 9.55 -8.53
N ARG A 239 17.56 10.15 -7.99
CA ARG A 239 18.67 10.67 -8.81
C ARG A 239 19.50 9.56 -9.43
N LEU A 240 19.63 8.42 -8.77
CA LEU A 240 20.36 7.24 -9.26
C LEU A 240 19.62 6.52 -10.40
N ALA A 241 18.34 6.74 -10.59
CA ALA A 241 17.54 6.07 -11.62
C ALA A 241 18.07 6.31 -13.04
N ILE A 242 18.47 7.55 -13.37
CA ILE A 242 18.96 7.91 -14.71
C ILE A 242 20.34 7.30 -15.00
N PRO A 243 21.36 7.44 -14.11
CA PRO A 243 22.64 6.78 -14.29
C PRO A 243 22.51 5.25 -14.42
N THR A 244 21.67 4.63 -13.58
CA THR A 244 21.43 3.18 -13.64
C THR A 244 20.79 2.77 -14.95
N TYR A 245 19.81 3.53 -15.45
CA TYR A 245 19.23 3.29 -16.76
C TYR A 245 20.29 3.34 -17.88
N GLN A 246 21.15 4.37 -17.88
CA GLN A 246 22.20 4.51 -18.88
C GLN A 246 23.22 3.36 -18.81
N LEU A 247 23.60 2.94 -17.59
CA LEU A 247 24.50 1.81 -17.39
C LEU A 247 23.90 0.52 -17.96
N ILE A 248 22.65 0.22 -17.64
CA ILE A 248 21.96 -0.97 -18.15
C ILE A 248 21.79 -0.88 -19.66
N GLU A 249 21.34 0.26 -20.19
CA GLU A 249 21.13 0.46 -21.62
C GLU A 249 22.42 0.24 -22.42
N ASN A 250 23.56 0.70 -21.91
CA ASN A 250 24.86 0.54 -22.59
C ASN A 250 25.35 -0.92 -22.64
N HIS A 251 25.00 -1.72 -21.64
CA HIS A 251 25.43 -3.13 -21.56
C HIS A 251 24.41 -4.12 -22.16
N LEU A 252 23.20 -3.68 -22.48
CA LEU A 252 22.19 -4.55 -23.07
C LEU A 252 22.51 -4.87 -24.53
N PRO A 253 22.41 -6.16 -24.96
CA PRO A 253 22.53 -6.56 -26.34
C PRO A 253 21.45 -5.86 -27.22
N SER A 254 21.81 -5.57 -28.47
CA SER A 254 20.88 -4.90 -29.42
C SER A 254 19.55 -5.66 -29.59
N SER A 255 19.58 -6.99 -29.56
CA SER A 255 18.39 -7.84 -29.65
C SER A 255 17.42 -7.60 -28.52
N VAL A 256 17.92 -7.48 -27.28
CA VAL A 256 17.10 -7.22 -26.08
C VAL A 256 16.54 -5.80 -26.11
N LYS A 257 17.34 -4.82 -26.54
CA LYS A 257 16.85 -3.43 -26.74
C LYS A 257 15.69 -3.37 -27.73
N LEU A 258 15.80 -4.05 -28.86
CA LEU A 258 14.75 -4.11 -29.87
C LEU A 258 13.48 -4.79 -29.31
N MET A 259 13.64 -5.87 -28.56
CA MET A 259 12.52 -6.57 -27.92
C MET A 259 11.79 -5.67 -26.91
N LEU A 260 12.53 -5.01 -26.02
CA LEU A 260 11.95 -4.09 -25.01
C LEU A 260 11.25 -2.89 -25.67
N ASN A 261 11.84 -2.32 -26.71
CA ASN A 261 11.23 -1.22 -27.45
C ASN A 261 9.96 -1.65 -28.20
N ARG A 262 9.92 -2.84 -28.80
CA ARG A 262 8.72 -3.39 -29.44
C ARG A 262 7.62 -3.64 -28.41
N TYR A 263 7.96 -4.19 -27.26
CA TYR A 263 7.03 -4.45 -26.17
C TYR A 263 6.39 -3.15 -25.65
N SER A 264 7.19 -2.13 -25.38
CA SER A 264 6.70 -0.82 -24.92
C SER A 264 5.93 -0.05 -26.02
N SER A 265 6.30 -0.19 -27.29
CA SER A 265 5.60 0.44 -28.43
C SER A 265 4.26 -0.22 -28.73
N GLY A 266 4.15 -1.53 -28.55
CA GLY A 266 2.90 -2.27 -28.71
C GLY A 266 1.83 -1.86 -27.70
N SER A 267 2.22 -1.55 -26.49
CA SER A 267 1.34 -1.05 -25.44
C SER A 267 0.77 0.36 -25.74
N ASN A 268 1.53 1.20 -26.45
CA ASN A 268 1.09 2.56 -26.80
C ASN A 268 0.16 2.63 -28.03
N THR A 269 0.02 1.54 -28.80
CA THR A 269 -0.81 1.50 -30.02
C THR A 269 -2.22 0.98 -29.83
N VAL A 270 -2.64 0.68 -28.59
CA VAL A 270 -4.05 0.40 -28.30
C VAL A 270 -4.83 1.72 -28.35
N LYS A 271 -5.10 2.16 -29.61
CA LYS A 271 -6.01 3.27 -29.90
C LYS A 271 -7.38 3.02 -29.24
N HIS A 272 -7.79 4.01 -28.48
CA HIS A 272 -9.17 4.37 -28.15
C HIS A 272 -10.24 3.71 -29.05
N LYS A 273 -10.63 2.50 -28.74
CA LYS A 273 -11.93 1.89 -29.04
C LYS A 273 -12.07 0.58 -28.27
N SER A 274 -11.95 0.62 -26.95
CA SER A 274 -12.49 -0.47 -26.17
C SER A 274 -13.39 0.12 -25.11
N THR A 275 -14.61 -0.29 -25.18
CA THR A 275 -15.66 -0.02 -24.20
C THR A 275 -15.08 -0.06 -22.78
N TRP A 276 -15.35 0.99 -22.04
CA TRP A 276 -15.01 1.16 -20.62
C TRP A 276 -15.17 -0.13 -19.80
N ASN A 277 -16.18 -0.95 -20.12
CA ASN A 277 -16.41 -2.27 -19.55
C ASN A 277 -15.27 -3.31 -19.82
N LYS A 278 -14.54 -3.21 -20.92
CA LYS A 278 -13.42 -4.09 -21.21
C LYS A 278 -12.18 -3.72 -20.39
N LEU A 279 -11.96 -2.42 -20.20
CA LEU A 279 -10.89 -1.90 -19.33
C LEU A 279 -11.16 -2.24 -17.85
N LEU A 280 -12.37 -2.02 -17.37
CA LEU A 280 -12.77 -2.39 -16.00
C LEU A 280 -12.64 -3.91 -15.77
N LYS A 281 -13.03 -4.73 -16.74
CA LYS A 281 -12.91 -6.19 -16.62
C LYS A 281 -11.44 -6.65 -16.61
N SER A 282 -10.57 -6.03 -17.42
CA SER A 282 -9.13 -6.30 -17.41
C SER A 282 -8.50 -5.88 -16.07
N MET A 283 -8.77 -4.66 -15.61
CA MET A 283 -8.25 -4.18 -14.33
C MET A 283 -8.74 -5.02 -13.13
N LEU A 284 -10.01 -5.42 -13.12
CA LEU A 284 -10.55 -6.32 -12.09
C LEU A 284 -9.87 -7.71 -12.12
N LEU A 285 -9.67 -8.26 -13.31
CA LEU A 285 -8.97 -9.54 -13.46
C LEU A 285 -7.52 -9.45 -13.00
N ASP A 286 -6.83 -8.36 -13.32
CA ASP A 286 -5.44 -8.13 -12.90
C ASP A 286 -5.35 -7.98 -11.37
N VAL A 287 -6.23 -7.21 -10.75
CA VAL A 287 -6.31 -7.08 -9.28
C VAL A 287 -6.60 -8.43 -8.62
N ILE A 288 -7.56 -9.20 -9.12
CA ILE A 288 -7.88 -10.53 -8.60
C ILE A 288 -6.67 -11.47 -8.76
N LEU A 289 -6.03 -11.47 -9.94
CA LEU A 289 -4.88 -12.31 -10.22
C LEU A 289 -3.71 -11.99 -9.27
N TYR A 290 -3.37 -10.72 -9.11
CA TYR A 290 -2.28 -10.30 -8.22
C TYR A 290 -2.61 -10.57 -6.75
N THR A 291 -3.85 -10.37 -6.32
CA THR A 291 -4.29 -10.70 -4.96
C THR A 291 -4.18 -12.21 -4.71
N VAL A 292 -4.62 -13.04 -5.65
CA VAL A 292 -4.50 -14.50 -5.55
C VAL A 292 -3.04 -14.94 -5.53
N LEU A 293 -2.17 -14.36 -6.39
CA LEU A 293 -0.73 -14.64 -6.40
C LEU A 293 -0.07 -14.24 -5.08
N THR A 294 -0.41 -13.10 -4.52
CA THR A 294 0.12 -12.63 -3.23
C THR A 294 -0.31 -13.57 -2.10
N ILE A 295 -1.60 -13.93 -2.02
CA ILE A 295 -2.09 -14.89 -1.03
C ILE A 295 -1.41 -16.25 -1.19
N PHE A 296 -1.27 -16.72 -2.43
CA PHE A 296 -0.60 -17.99 -2.71
C PHE A 296 0.89 -17.95 -2.30
N SER A 297 1.60 -16.86 -2.58
CA SER A 297 2.99 -16.65 -2.13
C SER A 297 3.10 -16.70 -0.61
N ILE A 298 2.21 -16.01 0.09
CA ILE A 298 2.17 -15.98 1.57
C ILE A 298 1.91 -17.39 2.12
N ILE A 299 0.93 -18.11 1.58
CA ILE A 299 0.62 -19.50 1.99
C ILE A 299 1.82 -20.41 1.74
N LEU A 300 2.42 -20.35 0.55
CA LEU A 300 3.56 -21.17 0.17
C LEU A 300 4.77 -20.88 1.08
N PHE A 301 4.98 -19.62 1.40
CA PHE A 301 6.02 -19.20 2.34
C PHE A 301 5.80 -19.79 3.74
N PHE A 302 4.61 -19.60 4.32
CA PHE A 302 4.32 -20.09 5.67
C PHE A 302 4.27 -21.62 5.76
N THR A 303 3.86 -22.29 4.70
CA THR A 303 3.74 -23.75 4.69
C THR A 303 5.08 -24.46 4.45
N TYR A 304 5.93 -23.93 3.59
CA TYR A 304 7.16 -24.62 3.16
C TYR A 304 8.44 -23.93 3.61
N ILE A 305 8.52 -22.62 3.55
CA ILE A 305 9.76 -21.87 3.77
C ILE A 305 9.95 -21.56 5.26
N ASN A 306 8.91 -21.09 5.93
CA ASN A 306 8.98 -20.73 7.35
C ASN A 306 9.37 -21.89 8.27
N PRO A 307 8.85 -23.14 8.12
CA PRO A 307 9.30 -24.27 8.94
C PRO A 307 10.78 -24.58 8.73
N ILE A 308 11.28 -24.55 7.48
CA ILE A 308 12.69 -24.80 7.15
C ILE A 308 13.60 -23.74 7.80
N ILE A 309 13.17 -22.48 7.82
CA ILE A 309 13.91 -21.41 8.47
C ILE A 309 13.93 -21.59 9.98
N ARG A 310 12.80 -21.97 10.59
CA ARG A 310 12.70 -22.20 12.03
C ARG A 310 13.51 -23.42 12.51
N GLU A 311 13.61 -24.46 11.72
CA GLU A 311 14.42 -25.64 12.05
C GLU A 311 15.92 -25.38 11.93
N ASN A 312 16.35 -24.58 10.95
CA ASN A 312 17.78 -24.37 10.66
C ASN A 312 18.38 -23.10 11.31
N ILE A 313 17.55 -22.14 11.65
CA ILE A 313 18.00 -20.84 12.17
C ILE A 313 17.13 -20.45 13.36
N SER A 314 17.60 -20.78 14.58
CA SER A 314 16.90 -20.43 15.81
C SER A 314 17.12 -18.94 16.19
N GLY A 315 16.08 -18.30 16.72
CA GLY A 315 16.13 -16.94 17.26
C GLY A 315 15.84 -15.81 16.26
N ILE A 316 16.26 -14.60 16.61
CA ILE A 316 16.01 -13.35 15.86
C ILE A 316 16.44 -13.43 14.39
N LYS A 317 17.52 -14.15 14.09
CA LYS A 317 18.02 -14.32 12.71
C LYS A 317 17.02 -15.05 11.80
N GLY A 318 16.34 -16.09 12.31
CA GLY A 318 15.31 -16.82 11.56
C GLY A 318 14.07 -15.97 11.32
N ALA A 319 13.62 -15.19 12.32
CA ALA A 319 12.50 -14.27 12.20
C ALA A 319 12.77 -13.15 11.18
N LEU A 320 13.98 -12.59 11.18
CA LEU A 320 14.40 -11.57 10.22
C LEU A 320 14.47 -12.10 8.79
N LEU A 321 14.97 -13.32 8.60
CA LEU A 321 15.08 -13.95 7.29
C LEU A 321 13.66 -14.27 6.75
N SER A 322 12.75 -14.70 7.61
CA SER A 322 11.36 -14.95 7.23
C SER A 322 10.64 -13.64 6.85
N LEU A 323 10.83 -12.58 7.63
CA LEU A 323 10.23 -11.26 7.35
C LEU A 323 10.80 -10.65 6.07
N SER A 324 12.10 -10.82 5.81
CA SER A 324 12.75 -10.31 4.61
C SER A 324 12.25 -10.97 3.33
N ILE A 325 11.94 -12.26 3.37
CA ILE A 325 11.41 -13.00 2.21
C ILE A 325 9.92 -12.65 1.96
N ILE A 326 9.16 -12.31 3.01
CA ILE A 326 7.76 -11.86 2.86
C ILE A 326 7.67 -10.47 2.26
N LEU A 327 8.61 -9.58 2.60
CA LEU A 327 8.63 -8.18 2.14
C LEU A 327 9.28 -8.02 0.74
N ALA A 328 10.01 -9.01 0.27
CA ALA A 328 10.57 -9.06 -1.09
C ALA A 328 9.55 -9.58 -2.11
#